data_9748389d8196c8d8d602264c6d439320
#
_entry.id   9748389d8196c8d8d602264c6d439320
#
_cell.length_a   1.000
_cell.length_b   1.000
_cell.length_c   1.000
_cell.angle_alpha   90.00
_cell.angle_beta   90.00
_cell.angle_gamma   90.00
#
_symmetry.space_group_name_H-M   'P 1'
#
loop_
_entity.id
_entity.type
_entity.pdbx_description
1 polymer ?
#
loop_
_entity_poly.entity_id
_entity_poly.type
_entity_poly.pdbx_seq_one_letter_code
_entity_poly.pdbx_strand_id
1 'polypeptide(L)'
;ADKIEVVYQGCDPSFMHPVAAEKKKEIRAKYQLPDHYILNVGSIEERKNALSAVQALTMLPEQIHLVIVGRHTEYTDKIERFIKENKLEERVHIISNVPFDDLPAFYQLAEIFVYPSRFEGFGIPIIEALYSGIPVVAATGSCLKEAGGPDSIYVHPDDIKGMANAFKQIYSDTERKKEMIEKGQKFAKRFSEEKQAEEILNIYK
;
A
#
# COMPACT_ATOMS: atom_id res chain seq x y z
N ALA A 1 -3.48 32.64 8.52
CA ALA A 1 -3.92 31.25 8.71
C ALA A 1 -5.42 31.11 8.43
N ASP A 2 -6.21 32.14 8.67
CA ASP A 2 -7.69 32.14 8.64
C ASP A 2 -8.33 32.10 7.23
N LYS A 3 -7.53 31.91 6.17
CA LYS A 3 -7.99 31.87 4.77
C LYS A 3 -7.67 30.55 4.06
N ILE A 4 -7.20 29.54 4.80
CA ILE A 4 -6.84 28.25 4.23
C ILE A 4 -7.68 27.17 4.92
N GLU A 5 -8.50 26.47 4.15
CA GLU A 5 -9.16 25.25 4.56
C GLU A 5 -8.56 24.07 3.81
N VAL A 6 -8.39 22.96 4.51
CA VAL A 6 -7.84 21.72 3.95
C VAL A 6 -8.98 20.77 3.70
N VAL A 7 -9.20 20.43 2.43
CA VAL A 7 -10.14 19.40 2.01
C VAL A 7 -9.33 18.21 1.50
N TYR A 8 -9.56 17.06 2.09
CA TYR A 8 -8.86 15.84 1.67
C TYR A 8 -9.46 15.26 0.39
N GLN A 9 -8.60 14.67 -0.42
CA GLN A 9 -9.04 13.95 -1.61
C GLN A 9 -9.82 12.68 -1.22
N GLY A 10 -10.95 12.43 -1.88
CA GLY A 10 -11.73 11.21 -1.77
C GLY A 10 -11.01 10.02 -2.40
N CYS A 11 -11.35 8.82 -1.94
CA CYS A 11 -10.91 7.56 -2.50
C CYS A 11 -12.05 6.92 -3.29
N ASP A 12 -11.73 6.30 -4.41
CA ASP A 12 -12.69 5.62 -5.28
C ASP A 12 -13.47 4.54 -4.50
N PRO A 13 -14.81 4.51 -4.61
CA PRO A 13 -15.67 3.56 -3.91
C PRO A 13 -15.38 2.09 -4.20
N SER A 14 -14.76 1.76 -5.33
CA SER A 14 -14.42 0.37 -5.70
C SER A 14 -13.54 -0.34 -4.67
N PHE A 15 -12.71 0.40 -3.93
CA PHE A 15 -11.87 -0.15 -2.86
C PHE A 15 -12.66 -0.45 -1.57
N MET A 16 -13.85 0.13 -1.41
CA MET A 16 -14.70 -0.04 -0.23
C MET A 16 -15.53 -1.33 -0.27
N HIS A 17 -15.71 -1.89 -1.46
CA HIS A 17 -16.60 -3.03 -1.69
C HIS A 17 -15.81 -4.34 -1.80
N PRO A 18 -16.32 -5.45 -1.22
CA PRO A 18 -15.71 -6.76 -1.42
C PRO A 18 -15.70 -7.15 -2.89
N VAL A 19 -14.53 -7.50 -3.41
CA VAL A 19 -14.41 -8.10 -4.74
C VAL A 19 -14.90 -9.55 -4.68
N ALA A 20 -15.73 -9.95 -5.66
CA ALA A 20 -16.27 -11.31 -5.74
C ALA A 20 -15.14 -12.37 -5.76
N ALA A 21 -15.41 -13.53 -5.13
CA ALA A 21 -14.40 -14.59 -5.00
C ALA A 21 -13.92 -15.10 -6.37
N GLU A 22 -14.83 -15.18 -7.35
CA GLU A 22 -14.53 -15.59 -8.72
C GLU A 22 -13.58 -14.58 -9.39
N LYS A 23 -13.84 -13.29 -9.22
CA LYS A 23 -12.96 -12.23 -9.76
C LYS A 23 -11.58 -12.27 -9.10
N LYS A 24 -11.49 -12.51 -7.80
CA LYS A 24 -10.21 -12.68 -7.10
C LYS A 24 -9.42 -13.87 -7.66
N LYS A 25 -10.09 -14.99 -7.95
CA LYS A 25 -9.44 -16.16 -8.59
C LYS A 25 -8.96 -15.84 -10.00
N GLU A 26 -9.79 -15.15 -10.80
CA GLU A 26 -9.41 -14.69 -12.14
C GLU A 26 -8.17 -13.81 -12.11
N ILE A 27 -8.15 -12.80 -11.23
CA ILE A 27 -7.03 -11.86 -11.09
C ILE A 27 -5.77 -12.58 -10.62
N ARG A 28 -5.89 -13.47 -9.62
CA ARG A 28 -4.75 -14.27 -9.16
C ARG A 28 -4.15 -15.10 -10.30
N ALA A 29 -4.97 -15.76 -11.09
CA ALA A 29 -4.52 -16.56 -12.23
C ALA A 29 -3.94 -15.69 -13.35
N LYS A 30 -4.61 -14.60 -13.71
CA LYS A 30 -4.21 -13.67 -14.78
C LYS A 30 -2.81 -13.08 -14.55
N TYR A 31 -2.52 -12.68 -13.30
CA TYR A 31 -1.27 -12.04 -12.94
C TYR A 31 -0.29 -12.97 -12.19
N GLN A 32 -0.64 -14.26 -12.04
CA GLN A 32 0.15 -15.26 -11.33
C GLN A 32 0.53 -14.80 -9.91
N LEU A 33 -0.45 -14.20 -9.20
CA LEU A 33 -0.22 -13.65 -7.87
C LEU A 33 0.04 -14.78 -6.86
N PRO A 34 1.07 -14.64 -6.02
CA PRO A 34 1.36 -15.61 -4.97
C PRO A 34 0.26 -15.64 -3.89
N ASP A 35 0.24 -16.70 -3.09
CA ASP A 35 -0.75 -16.85 -2.02
C ASP A 35 -0.52 -15.86 -0.88
N HIS A 36 0.74 -15.62 -0.53
CA HIS A 36 1.15 -14.74 0.57
C HIS A 36 2.03 -13.61 0.07
N TYR A 37 1.50 -12.40 0.02
CA TYR A 37 2.31 -11.28 -0.45
C TYR A 37 2.05 -9.95 0.27
N ILE A 38 3.10 -9.14 0.27
CA ILE A 38 3.09 -7.73 0.60
C ILE A 38 2.87 -6.96 -0.70
N LEU A 39 2.00 -5.97 -0.71
CA LEU A 39 1.69 -5.15 -1.89
C LEU A 39 2.33 -3.77 -1.79
N ASN A 40 2.92 -3.31 -2.89
CA ASN A 40 3.31 -1.92 -3.11
C ASN A 40 2.68 -1.42 -4.41
N VAL A 41 2.05 -0.25 -4.41
CA VAL A 41 1.39 0.34 -5.58
C VAL A 41 1.88 1.75 -5.83
N GLY A 42 2.27 2.04 -7.07
CA GLY A 42 2.69 3.36 -7.54
C GLY A 42 3.80 3.29 -8.59
N SER A 43 4.06 4.39 -9.31
CA SER A 43 5.18 4.46 -10.25
C SER A 43 6.49 4.06 -9.57
N ILE A 44 7.33 3.29 -10.25
CA ILE A 44 8.58 2.77 -9.67
C ILE A 44 9.66 3.85 -9.80
N GLU A 45 9.65 4.78 -8.86
CA GLU A 45 10.54 5.96 -8.81
C GLU A 45 11.39 5.94 -7.53
N GLU A 46 12.55 6.58 -7.59
CA GLU A 46 13.47 6.63 -6.44
C GLU A 46 12.82 7.22 -5.18
N ARG A 47 12.02 8.28 -5.33
CA ARG A 47 11.32 8.90 -4.20
C ARG A 47 10.28 7.96 -3.55
N LYS A 48 9.68 7.03 -4.32
CA LYS A 48 8.72 6.04 -3.82
C LYS A 48 9.38 4.84 -3.14
N ASN A 49 10.69 4.69 -3.31
CA ASN A 49 11.57 3.85 -2.50
C ASN A 49 11.17 2.37 -2.41
N ALA A 50 10.56 1.82 -3.46
CA ALA A 50 10.16 0.40 -3.48
C ALA A 50 11.33 -0.56 -3.23
N LEU A 51 12.58 -0.16 -3.55
CA LEU A 51 13.78 -0.93 -3.26
C LEU A 51 13.92 -1.26 -1.77
N SER A 52 13.54 -0.36 -0.86
CA SER A 52 13.61 -0.64 0.58
C SER A 52 12.70 -1.81 1.00
N ALA A 53 11.54 -1.95 0.38
CA ALA A 53 10.66 -3.08 0.61
C ALA A 53 11.26 -4.40 0.08
N VAL A 54 11.93 -4.36 -1.10
CA VAL A 54 12.68 -5.52 -1.63
C VAL A 54 13.82 -5.91 -0.69
N GLN A 55 14.56 -4.93 -0.16
CA GLN A 55 15.62 -5.18 0.82
C GLN A 55 15.07 -5.78 2.12
N ALA A 56 13.95 -5.27 2.63
CA ALA A 56 13.30 -5.83 3.82
C ALA A 56 12.83 -7.27 3.63
N LEU A 57 12.42 -7.64 2.41
CA LEU A 57 11.99 -8.99 2.06
C LEU A 57 13.09 -10.04 2.29
N THR A 58 14.36 -9.69 2.15
CA THR A 58 15.49 -10.62 2.42
C THR A 58 15.52 -11.14 3.86
N MET A 59 14.86 -10.44 4.77
CA MET A 59 14.82 -10.78 6.20
C MET A 59 13.54 -11.53 6.61
N LEU A 60 12.67 -11.85 5.64
CA LEU A 60 11.40 -12.52 5.85
C LEU A 60 11.47 -13.98 5.40
N PRO A 61 10.59 -14.87 5.94
CA PRO A 61 10.46 -16.25 5.48
C PRO A 61 10.24 -16.35 3.96
N GLU A 62 10.72 -17.43 3.36
CA GLU A 62 10.74 -17.62 1.89
C GLU A 62 9.34 -17.62 1.25
N GLN A 63 8.32 -18.09 1.97
CA GLN A 63 6.94 -18.12 1.48
C GLN A 63 6.28 -16.75 1.34
N ILE A 64 6.90 -15.69 1.87
CA ILE A 64 6.39 -14.32 1.74
C ILE A 64 6.98 -13.69 0.48
N HIS A 65 6.10 -13.18 -0.37
CA HIS A 65 6.45 -12.53 -1.62
C HIS A 65 6.20 -11.01 -1.53
N LEU A 66 6.73 -10.27 -2.49
CA LEU A 66 6.44 -8.85 -2.70
C LEU A 66 5.89 -8.65 -4.10
N VAL A 67 4.73 -8.04 -4.21
CA VAL A 67 4.13 -7.62 -5.48
C VAL A 67 4.22 -6.10 -5.58
N ILE A 68 4.88 -5.61 -6.61
CA ILE A 68 5.05 -4.19 -6.93
C ILE A 68 4.22 -3.90 -8.18
N VAL A 69 3.17 -3.12 -8.03
CA VAL A 69 2.32 -2.69 -9.15
C VAL A 69 2.65 -1.25 -9.51
N GLY A 70 3.14 -1.05 -10.73
CA GLY A 70 3.47 0.30 -11.15
C GLY A 70 4.12 0.42 -12.51
N ARG A 71 4.19 1.65 -13.00
CA ARG A 71 4.86 1.94 -14.27
C ARG A 71 6.38 1.81 -14.09
N HIS A 72 7.02 1.07 -14.99
CA HIS A 72 8.47 0.99 -15.10
C HIS A 72 9.10 2.35 -15.37
N THR A 73 10.26 2.59 -14.78
CA THR A 73 11.13 3.73 -15.03
C THR A 73 12.58 3.24 -15.03
N GLU A 74 13.55 4.10 -15.32
CA GLU A 74 14.97 3.77 -15.21
C GLU A 74 15.38 3.28 -13.79
N TYR A 75 14.65 3.70 -12.76
CA TYR A 75 14.89 3.21 -11.40
C TYR A 75 14.54 1.73 -11.22
N THR A 76 13.67 1.17 -12.06
CA THR A 76 13.32 -0.26 -12.04
C THR A 76 14.55 -1.14 -12.26
N ASP A 77 15.47 -0.74 -13.14
CA ASP A 77 16.70 -1.49 -13.42
C ASP A 77 17.58 -1.68 -12.16
N LYS A 78 17.54 -0.68 -11.27
CA LYS A 78 18.24 -0.77 -9.98
C LYS A 78 17.61 -1.81 -9.06
N ILE A 79 16.29 -1.89 -9.06
CA ILE A 79 15.54 -2.88 -8.28
C ILE A 79 15.78 -4.28 -8.84
N GLU A 80 15.67 -4.47 -10.16
CA GLU A 80 15.89 -5.76 -10.83
C GLU A 80 17.31 -6.29 -10.64
N ARG A 81 18.30 -5.39 -10.66
CA ARG A 81 19.68 -5.76 -10.33
C ARG A 81 19.80 -6.29 -8.91
N PHE A 82 19.21 -5.60 -7.93
CA PHE A 82 19.21 -6.04 -6.54
C PHE A 82 18.49 -7.39 -6.38
N ILE A 83 17.35 -7.58 -7.03
CA ILE A 83 16.59 -8.85 -7.04
C ILE A 83 17.50 -10.00 -7.51
N LYS A 84 18.18 -9.82 -8.65
CA LYS A 84 19.08 -10.83 -9.22
C LYS A 84 20.28 -11.12 -8.34
N GLU A 85 20.95 -10.09 -7.81
CA GLU A 85 22.11 -10.22 -6.93
C GLU A 85 21.78 -10.98 -5.63
N ASN A 86 20.50 -10.89 -5.16
CA ASN A 86 20.05 -11.52 -3.93
C ASN A 86 19.19 -12.77 -4.16
N LYS A 87 19.04 -13.25 -5.40
CA LYS A 87 18.27 -14.45 -5.78
C LYS A 87 16.81 -14.37 -5.32
N LEU A 88 16.17 -13.24 -5.58
CA LEU A 88 14.79 -12.95 -5.18
C LEU A 88 13.79 -13.03 -6.35
N GLU A 89 14.20 -13.54 -7.52
CA GLU A 89 13.40 -13.55 -8.75
C GLU A 89 12.06 -14.28 -8.57
N GLU A 90 12.04 -15.34 -7.78
CA GLU A 90 10.81 -16.09 -7.47
C GLU A 90 9.92 -15.42 -6.42
N ARG A 91 10.45 -14.40 -5.71
CA ARG A 91 9.76 -13.77 -4.58
C ARG A 91 9.32 -12.33 -4.82
N VAL A 92 9.85 -11.66 -5.84
CA VAL A 92 9.49 -10.27 -6.17
C VAL A 92 8.86 -10.24 -7.55
N HIS A 93 7.62 -9.76 -7.60
CA HIS A 93 6.83 -9.70 -8.83
C HIS A 93 6.57 -8.23 -9.17
N ILE A 94 7.16 -7.75 -10.27
CA ILE A 94 6.94 -6.39 -10.77
C ILE A 94 5.90 -6.46 -11.90
N ILE A 95 4.74 -5.82 -11.71
CA ILE A 95 3.61 -5.89 -12.62
C ILE A 95 3.25 -4.48 -13.09
N SER A 96 3.27 -4.29 -14.40
CA SER A 96 2.90 -3.01 -15.03
C SER A 96 1.58 -3.11 -15.78
N ASN A 97 1.01 -1.94 -16.08
CA ASN A 97 -0.20 -1.82 -16.90
C ASN A 97 -1.42 -2.59 -16.34
N VAL A 98 -1.53 -2.65 -15.01
CA VAL A 98 -2.72 -3.18 -14.33
C VAL A 98 -3.87 -2.19 -14.54
N PRO A 99 -5.00 -2.61 -15.15
CA PRO A 99 -6.20 -1.78 -15.21
C PRO A 99 -6.69 -1.38 -13.83
N PHE A 100 -7.25 -0.18 -13.72
CA PHE A 100 -7.73 0.35 -12.44
C PHE A 100 -8.76 -0.59 -11.79
N ASP A 101 -9.67 -1.16 -12.59
CA ASP A 101 -10.72 -2.08 -12.12
C ASP A 101 -10.17 -3.40 -11.53
N ASP A 102 -8.93 -3.77 -11.85
CA ASP A 102 -8.30 -4.95 -11.30
C ASP A 102 -7.59 -4.67 -9.95
N LEU A 103 -7.24 -3.39 -9.67
CA LEU A 103 -6.49 -2.99 -8.46
C LEU A 103 -7.16 -3.37 -7.14
N PRO A 104 -8.49 -3.20 -6.94
CA PRO A 104 -9.14 -3.60 -5.69
C PRO A 104 -8.89 -5.07 -5.32
N ALA A 105 -8.80 -5.96 -6.33
CA ALA A 105 -8.48 -7.37 -6.09
C ALA A 105 -7.03 -7.57 -5.63
N PHE A 106 -6.07 -6.82 -6.16
CA PHE A 106 -4.67 -6.86 -5.69
C PHE A 106 -4.57 -6.48 -4.21
N TYR A 107 -5.24 -5.40 -3.81
CA TYR A 107 -5.28 -5.00 -2.40
C TYR A 107 -5.92 -6.07 -1.52
N GLN A 108 -7.12 -6.54 -1.88
CA GLN A 108 -7.88 -7.50 -1.06
C GLN A 108 -7.30 -8.92 -1.04
N LEU A 109 -6.35 -9.24 -1.91
CA LEU A 109 -5.59 -10.49 -1.92
C LEU A 109 -4.27 -10.38 -1.15
N ALA A 110 -3.79 -9.16 -0.89
CA ALA A 110 -2.56 -8.90 -0.15
C ALA A 110 -2.75 -9.07 1.36
N GLU A 111 -1.66 -9.34 2.06
CA GLU A 111 -1.67 -9.46 3.52
C GLU A 111 -1.21 -8.19 4.24
N ILE A 112 -0.37 -7.40 3.59
CA ILE A 112 0.17 -6.13 4.08
C ILE A 112 0.30 -5.19 2.88
N PHE A 113 0.00 -3.92 3.07
CA PHE A 113 0.35 -2.87 2.13
C PHE A 113 1.57 -2.10 2.64
N VAL A 114 2.58 -1.92 1.79
CA VAL A 114 3.79 -1.14 2.12
C VAL A 114 3.90 0.10 1.25
N TYR A 115 4.12 1.25 1.89
CA TYR A 115 4.29 2.52 1.19
C TYR A 115 5.50 3.29 1.73
N PRO A 116 6.72 2.93 1.28
CA PRO A 116 7.97 3.41 1.86
C PRO A 116 8.43 4.75 1.28
N SER A 117 7.53 5.51 0.68
CA SER A 117 7.83 6.76 -0.02
C SER A 117 8.52 7.78 0.88
N ARG A 118 9.55 8.42 0.37
CA ARG A 118 10.29 9.51 1.03
C ARG A 118 9.50 10.79 1.06
N PHE A 119 8.74 11.03 0.00
CA PHE A 119 7.94 12.24 -0.17
C PHE A 119 6.69 11.96 -1.02
N GLU A 120 5.54 12.45 -0.53
CA GLU A 120 4.24 12.37 -1.21
C GLU A 120 3.45 13.65 -0.99
N GLY A 121 2.52 13.93 -1.92
CA GLY A 121 1.55 15.01 -1.76
C GLY A 121 0.42 14.65 -0.79
N PHE A 122 0.00 13.37 -0.75
CA PHE A 122 -1.02 12.89 0.19
C PHE A 122 -0.84 11.40 0.54
N GLY A 123 -1.04 10.47 -0.40
CA GLY A 123 -0.91 9.04 -0.15
C GLY A 123 -2.22 8.27 -0.40
N ILE A 124 -2.90 8.54 -1.50
CA ILE A 124 -4.13 7.84 -1.91
C ILE A 124 -3.97 6.32 -1.83
N PRO A 125 -2.86 5.69 -2.29
CA PRO A 125 -2.70 4.24 -2.17
C PRO A 125 -2.78 3.69 -0.74
N ILE A 126 -2.45 4.50 0.26
CA ILE A 126 -2.63 4.13 1.67
C ILE A 126 -4.12 4.04 2.01
N ILE A 127 -4.92 5.00 1.53
CA ILE A 127 -6.36 5.03 1.78
C ILE A 127 -7.04 3.87 1.06
N GLU A 128 -6.64 3.56 -0.18
CA GLU A 128 -7.08 2.38 -0.93
C GLU A 128 -6.83 1.09 -0.14
N ALA A 129 -5.64 0.95 0.47
CA ALA A 129 -5.29 -0.19 1.31
C ALA A 129 -6.17 -0.29 2.56
N LEU A 130 -6.37 0.82 3.26
CA LEU A 130 -7.22 0.85 4.45
C LEU A 130 -8.68 0.48 4.13
N TYR A 131 -9.24 1.00 3.03
CA TYR A 131 -10.58 0.63 2.56
C TYR A 131 -10.66 -0.84 2.17
N SER A 132 -9.64 -1.36 1.52
CA SER A 132 -9.55 -2.77 1.12
C SER A 132 -9.37 -3.73 2.31
N GLY A 133 -9.22 -3.22 3.53
CA GLY A 133 -9.12 -4.03 4.74
C GLY A 133 -7.80 -4.74 4.91
N ILE A 134 -6.69 -4.09 4.59
CA ILE A 134 -5.34 -4.63 4.83
C ILE A 134 -4.51 -3.67 5.71
N PRO A 135 -3.65 -4.20 6.58
CA PRO A 135 -2.79 -3.38 7.42
C PRO A 135 -1.74 -2.65 6.59
N VAL A 136 -1.39 -1.45 7.03
CA VAL A 136 -0.46 -0.56 6.33
C VAL A 136 0.84 -0.40 7.10
N VAL A 137 1.96 -0.53 6.38
CA VAL A 137 3.29 -0.10 6.82
C VAL A 137 3.73 1.03 5.89
N ALA A 138 3.91 2.23 6.40
CA ALA A 138 4.28 3.40 5.62
C ALA A 138 5.55 4.06 6.14
N ALA A 139 6.16 4.93 5.33
CA ALA A 139 7.30 5.70 5.78
C ALA A 139 6.88 6.80 6.78
N THR A 140 7.78 7.14 7.70
CA THR A 140 7.68 8.37 8.49
C THR A 140 7.99 9.57 7.60
N GLY A 141 7.32 10.68 7.83
CA GLY A 141 7.53 11.93 7.09
C GLY A 141 6.42 12.25 6.11
N SER A 142 6.44 13.47 5.57
CA SER A 142 5.39 13.99 4.70
C SER A 142 4.00 13.88 5.33
N CYS A 143 2.98 13.80 4.49
CA CYS A 143 1.56 13.69 4.88
C CYS A 143 1.09 12.23 5.10
N LEU A 144 1.98 11.22 5.06
CA LEU A 144 1.56 9.81 5.08
C LEU A 144 0.79 9.42 6.35
N LYS A 145 1.08 10.07 7.49
CA LYS A 145 0.31 9.86 8.73
C LYS A 145 -1.13 10.38 8.64
N GLU A 146 -1.34 11.42 7.84
CA GLU A 146 -2.68 11.96 7.60
C GLU A 146 -3.54 10.99 6.79
N ALA A 147 -2.93 10.31 5.81
CA ALA A 147 -3.60 9.30 5.00
C ALA A 147 -3.77 7.96 5.73
N GLY A 148 -2.77 7.53 6.50
CA GLY A 148 -2.74 6.19 7.09
C GLY A 148 -3.30 6.09 8.52
N GLY A 149 -3.49 7.22 9.20
CA GLY A 149 -4.05 7.27 10.55
C GLY A 149 -3.12 6.71 11.64
N PRO A 150 -3.60 6.66 12.89
CA PRO A 150 -2.77 6.32 14.05
C PRO A 150 -2.48 4.81 14.18
N ASP A 151 -3.25 3.95 13.53
CA ASP A 151 -3.17 2.49 13.69
C ASP A 151 -2.31 1.82 12.60
N SER A 152 -1.81 2.56 11.61
CA SER A 152 -0.77 2.11 10.69
C SER A 152 0.61 2.13 11.35
N ILE A 153 1.53 1.29 10.88
CA ILE A 153 2.91 1.27 11.37
C ILE A 153 3.75 2.22 10.50
N TYR A 154 4.55 3.07 11.15
CA TYR A 154 5.40 4.04 10.47
C TYR A 154 6.87 3.79 10.78
N VAL A 155 7.68 3.66 9.71
CA VAL A 155 9.10 3.35 9.78
C VAL A 155 9.89 4.38 8.99
N HIS A 156 11.09 4.75 9.45
CA HIS A 156 11.94 5.63 8.65
C HIS A 156 12.24 4.99 7.29
N PRO A 157 12.15 5.71 6.16
CA PRO A 157 12.28 5.13 4.82
C PRO A 157 13.63 4.43 4.56
N ASP A 158 14.66 4.72 5.35
CA ASP A 158 15.97 4.08 5.28
C ASP A 158 16.17 2.98 6.33
N ASP A 159 15.21 2.76 7.22
CA ASP A 159 15.29 1.70 8.24
C ASP A 159 14.72 0.39 7.70
N ILE A 160 15.52 -0.30 6.91
CA ILE A 160 15.16 -1.59 6.31
C ILE A 160 14.85 -2.65 7.38
N LYS A 161 15.62 -2.65 8.49
CA LYS A 161 15.38 -3.59 9.61
C LYS A 161 14.06 -3.30 10.31
N GLY A 162 13.78 -2.02 10.57
CA GLY A 162 12.49 -1.59 11.15
C GLY A 162 11.31 -1.98 10.27
N MET A 163 11.45 -1.85 8.94
CA MET A 163 10.43 -2.27 7.98
C MET A 163 10.21 -3.81 8.03
N ALA A 164 11.28 -4.59 8.00
CA ALA A 164 11.19 -6.05 8.12
C ALA A 164 10.56 -6.47 9.46
N ASN A 165 10.89 -5.78 10.55
CA ASN A 165 10.29 -6.04 11.88
C ASN A 165 8.81 -5.70 11.90
N ALA A 166 8.38 -4.60 11.27
CA ALA A 166 6.97 -4.24 11.11
C ALA A 166 6.19 -5.33 10.38
N PHE A 167 6.73 -5.87 9.28
CA PHE A 167 6.12 -6.99 8.58
C PHE A 167 6.01 -8.23 9.47
N LYS A 168 7.10 -8.63 10.15
CA LYS A 168 7.11 -9.78 11.07
C LYS A 168 6.07 -9.63 12.17
N GLN A 169 5.94 -8.44 12.74
CA GLN A 169 4.95 -8.16 13.79
C GLN A 169 3.53 -8.42 13.28
N ILE A 170 3.17 -7.93 12.09
CA ILE A 170 1.85 -8.13 11.50
C ILE A 170 1.59 -9.61 11.19
N TYR A 171 2.61 -10.34 10.68
CA TYR A 171 2.47 -11.77 10.38
C TYR A 171 2.36 -12.63 11.64
N SER A 172 3.01 -12.26 12.74
CA SER A 172 3.05 -13.05 13.97
C SER A 172 1.90 -12.77 14.94
N ASP A 173 1.21 -11.63 14.80
CA ASP A 173 0.16 -11.18 15.70
C ASP A 173 -1.18 -10.99 14.95
N THR A 174 -1.97 -12.05 14.94
CA THR A 174 -3.28 -12.08 14.25
C THR A 174 -4.27 -11.09 14.89
N GLU A 175 -4.25 -10.91 16.19
CA GLU A 175 -5.16 -9.98 16.87
C GLU A 175 -4.79 -8.54 16.56
N ARG A 176 -3.50 -8.22 16.58
CA ARG A 176 -3.02 -6.89 16.16
C ARG A 176 -3.36 -6.61 14.70
N LYS A 177 -3.19 -7.61 13.80
CA LYS A 177 -3.58 -7.48 12.39
C LYS A 177 -5.06 -7.14 12.24
N LYS A 178 -5.96 -7.84 12.95
CA LYS A 178 -7.41 -7.55 12.94
C LYS A 178 -7.70 -6.14 13.44
N GLU A 179 -7.10 -5.77 14.56
CA GLU A 179 -7.27 -4.42 15.13
C GLU A 179 -6.84 -3.32 14.15
N MET A 180 -5.70 -3.48 13.47
CA MET A 180 -5.24 -2.56 12.43
C MET A 180 -6.23 -2.44 11.28
N ILE A 181 -6.80 -3.55 10.82
CA ILE A 181 -7.80 -3.57 9.74
C ILE A 181 -9.06 -2.82 10.17
N GLU A 182 -9.66 -3.18 11.31
CA GLU A 182 -10.90 -2.58 11.79
C GLU A 182 -10.77 -1.07 12.01
N LYS A 183 -9.70 -0.66 12.70
CA LYS A 183 -9.43 0.75 12.97
C LYS A 183 -9.06 1.51 11.70
N GLY A 184 -8.28 0.90 10.80
CA GLY A 184 -7.90 1.47 9.51
C GLY A 184 -9.12 1.73 8.63
N GLN A 185 -10.03 0.75 8.49
CA GLN A 185 -11.27 0.93 7.74
C GLN A 185 -12.17 2.01 8.34
N LYS A 186 -12.26 2.08 9.67
CA LYS A 186 -13.01 3.15 10.35
C LYS A 186 -12.39 4.52 10.07
N PHE A 187 -11.07 4.62 10.13
CA PHE A 187 -10.34 5.86 9.87
C PHE A 187 -10.52 6.32 8.41
N ALA A 188 -10.44 5.38 7.44
CA ALA A 188 -10.55 5.67 6.02
C ALA A 188 -11.90 6.32 5.62
N LYS A 189 -12.99 6.06 6.35
CA LYS A 189 -14.33 6.63 6.09
C LYS A 189 -14.36 8.16 6.00
N ARG A 190 -13.34 8.84 6.53
CA ARG A 190 -13.20 10.30 6.41
C ARG A 190 -12.79 10.76 5.01
N PHE A 191 -12.35 9.86 4.14
CA PHE A 191 -11.85 10.14 2.79
C PHE A 191 -12.82 9.63 1.71
N SER A 192 -14.13 9.62 1.99
CA SER A 192 -15.12 9.31 0.95
C SER A 192 -15.33 10.49 0.02
N GLU A 193 -15.72 10.21 -1.24
CA GLU A 193 -16.05 11.24 -2.22
C GLU A 193 -17.22 12.13 -1.76
N GLU A 194 -18.19 11.55 -1.04
CA GLU A 194 -19.33 12.28 -0.48
C GLU A 194 -18.86 13.30 0.56
N LYS A 195 -17.91 12.93 1.44
CA LYS A 195 -17.36 13.86 2.42
C LYS A 195 -16.54 14.97 1.77
N GLN A 196 -15.74 14.63 0.78
CA GLN A 196 -15.00 15.64 0.01
C GLN A 196 -15.96 16.63 -0.62
N ALA A 197 -17.03 16.16 -1.27
CA ALA A 197 -18.03 17.03 -1.88
C ALA A 197 -18.74 17.92 -0.84
N GLU A 198 -19.09 17.36 0.32
CA GLU A 198 -19.72 18.11 1.42
C GLU A 198 -18.79 19.21 1.96
N GLU A 199 -17.53 18.91 2.20
CA GLU A 199 -16.52 19.87 2.69
C GLU A 199 -16.31 21.01 1.67
N ILE A 200 -16.20 20.68 0.38
CA ILE A 200 -16.09 21.69 -0.70
C ILE A 200 -17.34 22.59 -0.70
N LEU A 201 -18.54 22.03 -0.66
CA LEU A 201 -19.79 22.82 -0.65
C LEU A 201 -19.89 23.74 0.57
N ASN A 202 -19.33 23.35 1.71
CA ASN A 202 -19.35 24.19 2.92
C ASN A 202 -18.44 25.41 2.83
N ILE A 203 -17.39 25.36 2.00
CA ILE A 203 -16.51 26.52 1.73
C ILE A 203 -17.24 27.61 0.95
N TYR A 204 -18.23 27.24 0.14
CA TYR A 204 -19.00 28.19 -0.69
C TYR A 204 -20.25 28.78 0.01
N LYS A 205 -20.54 28.36 1.25
CA LYS A 205 -21.63 28.93 2.06
C LYS A 205 -21.13 30.02 2.98
#